data_5d577574d881a61fcb5bc2cfa4feaa8a
#
_entry.id   5d577574d881a61fcb5bc2cfa4feaa8a
#
_cell.length_a   1.000
_cell.length_b   1.000
_cell.length_c   1.000
_cell.angle_alpha   90.00
_cell.angle_beta   90.00
_cell.angle_gamma   90.00
#
_symmetry.space_group_name_H-M   'P 1'
#
loop_
_entity.id
_entity.type
_entity.pdbx_description
1 polymer ?
#
loop_
_entity_poly.entity_id
_entity_poly.type
_entity_poly.pdbx_seq_one_letter_code
_entity_poly.pdbx_strand_id
1 'polypeptide(L)'
;MRRSIKKVAAGLLATMMIGTMLTGCGGGNKKDSGSSKKETSEINIGFSQVGAESDWRVANTKSMKSALTAKNGFKLSFADAQQKQENQTKAVREFITQGVDVIAIAPVTETGWETVLKEAKKADIPVITVDRQ
;
A
#
# COMPACT_ATOMS: atom_id res chain seq x y z
N MET A 1 37.39 3.70 -8.27
CA MET A 1 37.70 2.25 -8.12
C MET A 1 36.56 1.43 -8.71
N ARG A 2 36.82 0.83 -9.86
CA ARG A 2 35.86 -0.05 -10.56
C ARG A 2 35.92 -1.44 -9.93
N ARG A 3 34.80 -2.01 -9.51
CA ARG A 3 34.71 -3.45 -9.19
C ARG A 3 33.85 -4.19 -10.19
N SER A 4 34.53 -5.09 -10.81
CA SER A 4 34.16 -5.99 -11.90
C SER A 4 33.09 -7.00 -11.49
N ILE A 5 32.08 -7.14 -12.30
CA ILE A 5 31.07 -8.20 -12.23
C ILE A 5 31.64 -9.43 -12.95
N LYS A 6 31.89 -10.49 -12.23
CA LYS A 6 32.25 -11.79 -12.84
C LYS A 6 30.96 -12.56 -13.14
N LYS A 7 30.75 -12.77 -14.43
CA LYS A 7 29.78 -13.71 -15.00
C LYS A 7 30.28 -15.13 -14.74
N VAL A 8 29.44 -15.98 -14.21
CA VAL A 8 29.64 -17.44 -14.25
C VAL A 8 28.47 -18.02 -15.06
N ALA A 9 28.82 -18.51 -16.24
CA ALA A 9 27.95 -19.32 -17.08
C ALA A 9 28.33 -20.80 -16.90
N ALA A 10 27.36 -21.64 -17.03
CA ALA A 10 27.40 -22.99 -17.61
C ALA A 10 26.82 -24.08 -16.71
N GLY A 11 25.96 -24.88 -17.36
CA GLY A 11 25.60 -26.21 -16.92
C GLY A 11 24.28 -26.72 -17.50
N LEU A 12 24.24 -27.00 -18.79
CA LEU A 12 23.23 -27.87 -19.45
C LEU A 12 23.31 -29.29 -18.85
N LEU A 13 22.17 -29.88 -18.51
CA LEU A 13 21.99 -31.34 -18.62
C LEU A 13 20.51 -31.66 -18.87
N ALA A 14 20.28 -32.06 -20.09
CA ALA A 14 19.04 -32.66 -20.55
C ALA A 14 18.96 -34.10 -20.04
N THR A 15 17.80 -34.51 -19.54
CA THR A 15 17.46 -35.92 -19.45
C THR A 15 16.01 -36.12 -19.85
N MET A 16 15.86 -36.65 -21.05
CA MET A 16 14.64 -37.22 -21.63
C MET A 16 14.30 -38.52 -20.90
N MET A 17 13.08 -38.67 -20.42
CA MET A 17 12.49 -39.98 -20.22
C MET A 17 11.06 -40.00 -20.77
N ILE A 18 10.92 -40.78 -21.81
CA ILE A 18 9.70 -41.23 -22.48
C ILE A 18 9.16 -42.43 -21.65
N GLY A 19 7.89 -42.43 -21.36
CA GLY A 19 7.24 -43.56 -20.69
C GLY A 19 5.72 -43.48 -20.74
N THR A 20 5.15 -43.94 -21.82
CA THR A 20 3.95 -44.80 -22.04
C THR A 20 2.63 -44.54 -21.35
N MET A 21 1.63 -44.45 -22.22
CA MET A 21 0.17 -44.47 -22.08
C MET A 21 -0.38 -45.53 -21.15
N LEU A 22 -1.44 -45.17 -20.40
CA LEU A 22 -2.57 -46.09 -20.18
C LEU A 22 -3.87 -45.28 -20.18
N THR A 23 -4.75 -45.65 -21.10
CA THR A 23 -6.13 -45.21 -21.24
C THR A 23 -6.96 -45.72 -20.07
N GLY A 24 -7.74 -44.82 -19.43
CA GLY A 24 -8.75 -45.19 -18.46
C GLY A 24 -9.94 -44.23 -18.58
N CYS A 25 -10.94 -44.64 -19.36
CA CYS A 25 -12.24 -44.00 -19.48
C CYS A 25 -13.03 -44.22 -18.17
N GLY A 26 -13.54 -43.15 -17.53
CA GLY A 26 -14.45 -43.26 -16.38
C GLY A 26 -15.03 -41.88 -16.08
N GLY A 27 -16.30 -41.67 -16.44
CA GLY A 27 -17.03 -40.43 -16.28
C GLY A 27 -17.21 -40.05 -14.82
N GLY A 28 -17.12 -38.74 -14.56
CA GLY A 28 -17.39 -38.15 -13.27
C GLY A 28 -17.28 -36.63 -13.39
N ASN A 29 -18.45 -36.02 -13.63
CA ASN A 29 -18.61 -34.57 -13.72
C ASN A 29 -18.30 -33.94 -12.35
N LYS A 30 -17.07 -33.51 -12.12
CA LYS A 30 -16.72 -32.58 -11.07
C LYS A 30 -16.34 -31.27 -11.72
N LYS A 31 -17.25 -30.30 -11.62
CA LYS A 31 -16.95 -28.89 -11.78
C LYS A 31 -15.87 -28.54 -10.75
N ASP A 32 -14.64 -28.54 -11.19
CA ASP A 32 -13.56 -27.87 -10.47
C ASP A 32 -13.81 -26.36 -10.64
N SER A 33 -14.54 -25.83 -9.65
CA SER A 33 -14.65 -24.42 -9.42
C SER A 33 -13.30 -23.99 -8.87
N GLY A 34 -12.35 -23.74 -9.77
CA GLY A 34 -11.12 -23.04 -9.46
C GLY A 34 -11.47 -21.66 -8.92
N SER A 35 -11.74 -21.60 -7.62
CA SER A 35 -11.77 -20.34 -6.88
C SER A 35 -10.34 -19.79 -6.92
N SER A 36 -10.06 -19.00 -7.96
CA SER A 36 -8.95 -18.04 -7.91
C SER A 36 -9.25 -17.15 -6.72
N LYS A 37 -8.63 -17.46 -5.59
CA LYS A 37 -8.52 -16.54 -4.46
C LYS A 37 -7.77 -15.33 -5.01
N LYS A 38 -8.52 -14.34 -5.48
CA LYS A 38 -8.01 -13.03 -5.81
C LYS A 38 -7.41 -12.54 -4.50
N GLU A 39 -6.10 -12.59 -4.37
CA GLU A 39 -5.40 -11.86 -3.32
C GLU A 39 -5.76 -10.41 -3.54
N THR A 40 -6.75 -9.93 -2.82
CA THR A 40 -7.03 -8.51 -2.72
C THR A 40 -5.88 -7.95 -1.90
N SER A 41 -4.88 -7.40 -2.60
CA SER A 41 -3.83 -6.63 -1.94
C SER A 41 -4.51 -5.53 -1.14
N GLU A 42 -4.20 -5.46 0.15
CA GLU A 42 -4.69 -4.38 1.01
C GLU A 42 -4.20 -3.03 0.45
N ILE A 43 -5.08 -2.04 0.46
CA ILE A 43 -4.71 -0.66 0.10
C ILE A 43 -4.08 -0.01 1.34
N ASN A 44 -2.82 0.41 1.23
CA ASN A 44 -2.09 1.09 2.30
C ASN A 44 -2.42 2.58 2.27
N ILE A 45 -2.96 3.11 3.36
CA ILE A 45 -3.37 4.51 3.47
C ILE A 45 -2.55 5.20 4.56
N GLY A 46 -1.90 6.31 4.23
CA GLY A 46 -1.33 7.23 5.20
C GLY A 46 -2.35 8.31 5.56
N PHE A 47 -2.74 8.46 6.82
CA PHE A 47 -3.65 9.52 7.25
C PHE A 47 -2.99 10.40 8.31
N SER A 48 -2.82 11.69 8.00
CA SER A 48 -2.35 12.71 8.93
C SER A 48 -3.50 13.61 9.36
N GLN A 49 -3.87 13.50 10.66
CA GLN A 49 -4.89 14.33 11.31
C GLN A 49 -4.24 15.60 11.86
N VAL A 50 -5.01 16.72 11.92
CA VAL A 50 -4.60 17.97 12.59
C VAL A 50 -4.19 17.72 14.03
N GLY A 51 -5.05 17.03 14.79
CA GLY A 51 -4.91 16.77 16.20
C GLY A 51 -6.19 16.18 16.78
N ALA A 52 -6.33 16.26 18.09
CA ALA A 52 -7.51 15.84 18.85
C ALA A 52 -8.12 17.02 19.61
N GLU A 53 -8.06 18.22 19.03
CA GLU A 53 -8.44 19.48 19.66
C GLU A 53 -9.95 19.70 19.81
N SER A 54 -10.77 18.81 19.22
CA SER A 54 -12.22 18.88 19.30
C SER A 54 -12.87 17.49 19.27
N ASP A 55 -14.08 17.39 19.80
CA ASP A 55 -14.86 16.14 19.76
C ASP A 55 -15.09 15.65 18.34
N TRP A 56 -15.27 16.61 17.39
CA TRP A 56 -15.39 16.26 15.98
C TRP A 56 -14.11 15.58 15.45
N ARG A 57 -12.92 16.11 15.77
CA ARG A 57 -11.63 15.50 15.39
C ARG A 57 -11.45 14.10 15.95
N VAL A 58 -11.80 13.93 17.21
CA VAL A 58 -11.75 12.63 17.88
C VAL A 58 -12.70 11.66 17.20
N ALA A 59 -13.93 12.07 16.91
CA ALA A 59 -14.93 11.25 16.22
C ALA A 59 -14.49 10.90 14.78
N ASN A 60 -13.94 11.88 14.04
CA ASN A 60 -13.41 11.66 12.70
C ASN A 60 -12.25 10.63 12.71
N THR A 61 -11.28 10.81 13.61
CA THR A 61 -10.17 9.86 13.77
C THR A 61 -10.67 8.45 14.09
N LYS A 62 -11.63 8.32 15.00
CA LYS A 62 -12.25 7.04 15.36
C LYS A 62 -12.95 6.41 14.15
N SER A 63 -13.69 7.19 13.37
CA SER A 63 -14.35 6.74 12.16
C SER A 63 -13.35 6.22 11.12
N MET A 64 -12.30 6.99 10.84
CA MET A 64 -11.24 6.57 9.90
C MET A 64 -10.58 5.26 10.34
N LYS A 65 -10.20 5.15 11.61
CA LYS A 65 -9.58 3.93 12.16
C LYS A 65 -10.52 2.72 12.12
N SER A 66 -11.82 2.92 12.28
CA SER A 66 -12.80 1.82 12.23
C SER A 66 -13.14 1.38 10.80
N ALA A 67 -13.12 2.31 9.85
CA ALA A 67 -13.42 2.04 8.45
C ALA A 67 -12.21 1.45 7.68
N LEU A 68 -11.01 1.97 7.94
CA LEU A 68 -9.78 1.60 7.24
C LEU A 68 -9.04 0.46 7.96
N THR A 69 -9.62 -0.73 7.90
CA THR A 69 -9.11 -1.94 8.56
C THR A 69 -8.81 -3.04 7.53
N ALA A 70 -7.97 -4.00 7.91
CA ALA A 70 -7.66 -5.18 7.09
C ALA A 70 -8.92 -5.95 6.68
N LYS A 71 -9.94 -6.02 7.56
CA LYS A 71 -11.25 -6.63 7.25
C LYS A 71 -11.94 -5.97 6.06
N ASN A 72 -11.72 -4.67 5.87
CA ASN A 72 -12.29 -3.88 4.78
C ASN A 72 -11.32 -3.74 3.59
N GLY A 73 -10.16 -4.43 3.62
CA GLY A 73 -9.16 -4.39 2.56
C GLY A 73 -8.20 -3.20 2.66
N PHE A 74 -8.04 -2.61 3.84
CA PHE A 74 -7.18 -1.45 4.06
C PHE A 74 -6.15 -1.69 5.17
N LYS A 75 -4.99 -1.06 5.01
CA LYS A 75 -3.97 -0.92 6.05
C LYS A 75 -3.72 0.56 6.31
N LEU A 76 -4.03 1.01 7.52
CA LEU A 76 -3.93 2.42 7.91
C LEU A 76 -2.63 2.71 8.66
N SER A 77 -1.84 3.65 8.15
CA SER A 77 -0.76 4.35 8.86
C SER A 77 -1.29 5.70 9.33
N PHE A 78 -1.41 5.90 10.65
CA PHE A 78 -2.02 7.09 11.23
C PHE A 78 -0.97 7.97 11.91
N ALA A 79 -1.06 9.29 11.70
CA ALA A 79 -0.25 10.29 12.39
C ALA A 79 -1.12 11.43 12.94
N ASP A 80 -0.92 11.76 14.20
CA ASP A 80 -1.49 12.94 14.85
C ASP A 80 -0.47 14.07 14.78
N ALA A 81 -0.84 15.17 14.15
CA ALA A 81 0.08 16.32 13.95
C ALA A 81 0.19 17.22 15.19
N GLN A 82 -0.67 17.03 16.19
CA GLN A 82 -0.67 17.88 17.39
C GLN A 82 -0.73 19.38 17.05
N GLN A 83 -1.54 19.74 16.02
CA GLN A 83 -1.72 21.09 15.49
C GLN A 83 -0.43 21.75 14.93
N LYS A 84 0.57 20.93 14.55
CA LYS A 84 1.84 21.41 14.00
C LYS A 84 2.03 20.95 12.56
N GLN A 85 2.18 21.90 11.65
CA GLN A 85 2.42 21.59 10.24
C GLN A 85 3.72 20.80 10.01
N GLU A 86 4.75 21.09 10.80
CA GLU A 86 6.01 20.37 10.74
C GLU A 86 5.84 18.86 10.98
N ASN A 87 4.96 18.49 11.93
CA ASN A 87 4.62 17.11 12.20
C ASN A 87 3.87 16.46 11.03
N GLN A 88 2.96 17.21 10.38
CA GLN A 88 2.28 16.70 9.18
C GLN A 88 3.25 16.52 8.01
N THR A 89 4.12 17.48 7.76
CA THR A 89 5.15 17.38 6.71
C THR A 89 6.05 16.17 6.95
N LYS A 90 6.45 15.92 8.20
CA LYS A 90 7.21 14.74 8.59
C LYS A 90 6.42 13.45 8.33
N ALA A 91 5.16 13.40 8.76
CA ALA A 91 4.29 12.25 8.57
C ALA A 91 4.10 11.91 7.08
N VAL A 92 3.90 12.92 6.22
CA VAL A 92 3.77 12.70 4.78
C VAL A 92 5.05 12.09 4.20
N ARG A 93 6.23 12.55 4.60
CA ARG A 93 7.52 11.95 4.18
C ARG A 93 7.69 10.51 4.67
N GLU A 94 7.23 10.22 5.89
CA GLU A 94 7.21 8.86 6.42
C GLU A 94 6.28 7.95 5.61
N PHE A 95 5.09 8.43 5.22
CA PHE A 95 4.16 7.69 4.36
C PHE A 95 4.75 7.45 2.97
N ILE A 96 5.42 8.45 2.38
CA ILE A 96 6.15 8.29 1.10
C ILE A 96 7.22 7.20 1.23
N THR A 97 7.99 7.22 2.32
CA THR A 97 9.04 6.22 2.58
C THR A 97 8.47 4.81 2.78
N GLN A 98 7.28 4.70 3.40
CA GLN A 98 6.56 3.44 3.56
C GLN A 98 5.95 2.93 2.25
N GLY A 99 5.88 3.76 1.20
CA GLY A 99 5.28 3.41 -0.08
C GLY A 99 3.78 3.15 0.05
N VAL A 100 3.05 4.01 0.76
CA VAL A 100 1.58 3.90 0.85
C VAL A 100 0.94 4.16 -0.52
N ASP A 101 -0.24 3.60 -0.75
CA ASP A 101 -0.96 3.75 -2.03
C ASP A 101 -1.67 5.10 -2.14
N VAL A 102 -2.02 5.74 -1.01
CA VAL A 102 -2.65 7.06 -0.96
C VAL A 102 -2.35 7.75 0.37
N ILE A 103 -2.21 9.07 0.33
CA ILE A 103 -2.05 9.90 1.52
C ILE A 103 -3.29 10.78 1.68
N ALA A 104 -3.92 10.73 2.87
CA ALA A 104 -4.99 11.62 3.27
C ALA A 104 -4.47 12.60 4.32
N ILE A 105 -4.80 13.88 4.17
CA ILE A 105 -4.36 14.94 5.08
C ILE A 105 -5.55 15.79 5.50
N ALA A 106 -5.77 15.95 6.81
CA ALA A 106 -6.56 17.06 7.36
C ALA A 106 -5.58 18.20 7.68
N PRO A 107 -5.43 19.22 6.80
CA PRO A 107 -4.30 20.14 6.90
C PRO A 107 -4.41 21.08 8.09
N VAL A 108 -3.29 21.32 8.79
CA VAL A 108 -3.17 22.31 9.87
C VAL A 108 -3.23 23.73 9.32
N THR A 109 -2.57 23.95 8.16
CA THR A 109 -2.45 25.23 7.47
C THR A 109 -2.89 25.11 6.02
N GLU A 110 -3.24 26.23 5.40
CA GLU A 110 -3.61 26.30 3.98
C GLU A 110 -2.39 26.37 3.05
N THR A 111 -1.23 26.75 3.54
CA THR A 111 -0.01 26.97 2.76
C THR A 111 1.18 26.20 3.29
N GLY A 112 2.29 26.19 2.54
CA GLY A 112 3.54 25.56 2.93
C GLY A 112 3.63 24.07 2.58
N TRP A 113 2.77 23.60 1.69
CA TRP A 113 2.68 22.19 1.26
C TRP A 113 3.46 21.86 -0.01
N GLU A 114 3.91 22.89 -0.78
CA GLU A 114 4.41 22.75 -2.14
C GLU A 114 5.55 21.73 -2.24
N THR A 115 6.47 21.75 -1.28
CA THR A 115 7.63 20.86 -1.31
C THR A 115 7.22 19.40 -1.09
N VAL A 116 6.48 19.13 -0.02
CA VAL A 116 6.12 17.73 0.32
C VAL A 116 5.10 17.14 -0.66
N LEU A 117 4.22 17.96 -1.25
CA LEU A 117 3.31 17.52 -2.31
C LEU A 117 4.07 17.20 -3.61
N LYS A 118 5.13 17.93 -3.94
CA LYS A 118 6.03 17.58 -5.05
C LYS A 118 6.77 16.27 -4.77
N GLU A 119 7.18 16.03 -3.53
CA GLU A 119 7.80 14.77 -3.10
C GLU A 119 6.83 13.59 -3.27
N ALA A 120 5.58 13.72 -2.82
CA ALA A 120 4.54 12.70 -2.99
C ALA A 120 4.24 12.43 -4.48
N LYS A 121 4.10 13.51 -5.29
CA LYS A 121 3.91 13.38 -6.74
C LYS A 121 5.08 12.66 -7.43
N LYS A 122 6.31 12.94 -7.03
CA LYS A 122 7.51 12.27 -7.58
C LYS A 122 7.53 10.77 -7.22
N ALA A 123 6.95 10.41 -6.09
CA ALA A 123 6.79 9.02 -5.66
C ALA A 123 5.54 8.34 -6.27
N ASP A 124 4.78 9.05 -7.11
CA ASP A 124 3.53 8.60 -7.73
C ASP A 124 2.44 8.24 -6.71
N ILE A 125 2.44 8.94 -5.55
CA ILE A 125 1.46 8.73 -4.48
C ILE A 125 0.45 9.88 -4.50
N PRO A 126 -0.84 9.60 -4.76
CA PRO A 126 -1.90 10.61 -4.72
C PRO A 126 -2.12 11.12 -3.30
N VAL A 127 -2.38 12.43 -3.20
CA VAL A 127 -2.72 13.09 -1.93
C VAL A 127 -4.12 13.65 -2.01
N ILE A 128 -4.94 13.35 -1.00
CA ILE A 128 -6.29 13.90 -0.85
C ILE A 128 -6.35 14.74 0.43
N THR A 129 -7.08 15.84 0.38
CA THR A 129 -7.38 16.65 1.56
C THR A 129 -8.76 16.29 2.11
N VAL A 130 -8.89 16.26 3.42
CA VAL A 130 -10.14 16.00 4.13
C VAL A 130 -10.42 17.14 5.10
N ASP A 131 -11.71 17.50 5.25
CA ASP A 131 -12.23 18.54 6.14
C ASP A 131 -12.03 19.98 5.61
N ARG A 132 -10.83 20.39 5.30
CA ARG A 132 -10.54 21.72 4.74
C ARG A 132 -9.50 21.64 3.61
N GLN A 133 -9.58 22.61 2.74
CA GLN A 133 -8.68 22.76 1.59
C GLN A 133 -7.75 23.94 1.78
#